data_076bea86e72fa54302acf7beeb3a78db
#
_entry.id   076bea86e72fa54302acf7beeb3a78db
#
_cell.length_a   1.000
_cell.length_b   1.000
_cell.length_c   1.000
_cell.angle_alpha   90.00
_cell.angle_beta   90.00
_cell.angle_gamma   90.00
#
_symmetry.space_group_name_H-M   'P 1'
#
loop_
_entity.id
_entity.type
_entity.pdbx_description
1 polymer ?
#
loop_
_entity_poly.entity_id
_entity_poly.type
_entity_poly.pdbx_seq_one_letter_code
_entity_poly.pdbx_strand_id
1 'polypeptide(L)'
;MRSDEQVALDAGESRKQVQRFIRLTNLVPELLDMVDEKKIAFNPAVELSYLDEVQQRDFLEAMEDTQNAPSLSQAQRLKKLAQEGHFSYDVAFAVMGEEKKDELDKVVIKNDTLRKYFPRSYTPKQMEDTIIKLLDQWQRKQQRQNER
;
A
#
# COMPACT_ATOMS: atom_id res chain seq x y z
N MET A 1 -13.72 37.81 -3.46
CA MET A 1 -12.39 38.00 -4.03
C MET A 1 -11.34 37.30 -3.21
N ARG A 2 -10.52 36.49 -3.86
CA ARG A 2 -9.37 35.87 -3.18
C ARG A 2 -8.32 36.95 -2.90
N SER A 3 -7.66 36.85 -1.75
CA SER A 3 -6.53 37.72 -1.44
C SER A 3 -5.33 37.38 -2.34
N ASP A 4 -4.42 38.35 -2.54
CA ASP A 4 -3.22 38.12 -3.35
C ASP A 4 -2.36 36.98 -2.79
N GLU A 5 -2.34 36.80 -1.47
CA GLU A 5 -1.67 35.69 -0.81
C GLU A 5 -2.29 34.35 -1.19
N GLN A 6 -3.63 34.27 -1.25
CA GLN A 6 -4.33 33.04 -1.63
C GLN A 6 -4.04 32.66 -3.09
N VAL A 7 -4.00 33.63 -3.99
CA VAL A 7 -3.66 33.41 -5.40
C VAL A 7 -2.21 32.90 -5.53
N ALA A 8 -1.28 33.49 -4.76
CA ALA A 8 0.12 33.06 -4.78
C ALA A 8 0.30 31.64 -4.26
N LEU A 9 -0.43 31.26 -3.20
CA LEU A 9 -0.40 29.90 -2.64
C LEU A 9 -0.98 28.89 -3.64
N ASP A 10 -2.14 29.18 -4.25
CA ASP A 10 -2.76 28.33 -5.25
C ASP A 10 -1.85 28.13 -6.46
N ALA A 11 -1.18 29.20 -6.91
CA ALA A 11 -0.23 29.14 -8.03
C ALA A 11 1.00 28.27 -7.66
N GLY A 12 1.48 28.36 -6.42
CA GLY A 12 2.59 27.54 -5.93
C GLY A 12 2.26 26.06 -5.89
N GLU A 13 1.10 25.69 -5.40
CA GLU A 13 0.62 24.31 -5.40
C GLU A 13 0.39 23.78 -6.80
N SER A 14 -0.17 24.59 -7.69
CA SER A 14 -0.39 24.23 -9.08
C SER A 14 0.95 23.93 -9.79
N ARG A 15 1.98 24.73 -9.54
CA ARG A 15 3.32 24.49 -10.10
C ARG A 15 3.92 23.18 -9.59
N LYS A 16 3.81 22.89 -8.30
CA LYS A 16 4.28 21.61 -7.72
C LYS A 16 3.54 20.44 -8.38
N GLN A 17 2.24 20.56 -8.56
CA GLN A 17 1.44 19.51 -9.18
C GLN A 17 1.84 19.30 -10.64
N VAL A 18 2.05 20.36 -11.40
CA VAL A 18 2.50 20.31 -12.79
C VAL A 18 3.89 19.63 -12.85
N GLN A 19 4.81 19.98 -11.96
CA GLN A 19 6.13 19.38 -11.92
C GLN A 19 6.05 17.87 -11.64
N ARG A 20 5.14 17.44 -10.78
CA ARG A 20 4.93 16.03 -10.50
C ARG A 20 4.38 15.28 -11.72
N PHE A 21 3.44 15.88 -12.46
CA PHE A 21 2.95 15.31 -13.72
C PHE A 21 4.05 15.21 -14.77
N ILE A 22 4.85 16.27 -14.90
CA ILE A 22 6.01 16.26 -15.82
C ILE A 22 6.99 15.16 -15.43
N ARG A 23 7.20 14.97 -14.14
CA ARG A 23 8.10 13.94 -13.63
C ARG A 23 7.67 12.53 -14.09
N LEU A 24 6.37 12.27 -14.18
CA LEU A 24 5.85 10.99 -14.66
C LEU A 24 6.29 10.67 -16.09
N THR A 25 6.62 11.67 -16.91
CA THR A 25 7.09 11.44 -18.27
C THR A 25 8.44 10.72 -18.33
N ASN A 26 9.16 10.65 -17.20
CA ASN A 26 10.41 9.91 -17.10
C ASN A 26 10.20 8.41 -16.85
N LEU A 27 8.95 7.98 -16.64
CA LEU A 27 8.62 6.56 -16.51
C LEU A 27 8.64 5.90 -17.89
N VAL A 28 9.08 4.62 -17.90
CA VAL A 28 8.94 3.81 -19.12
C VAL A 28 7.45 3.66 -19.46
N PRO A 29 7.10 3.49 -20.75
CA PRO A 29 5.68 3.45 -21.15
C PRO A 29 4.85 2.43 -20.39
N GLU A 30 5.39 1.27 -20.08
CA GLU A 30 4.70 0.20 -19.36
C GLU A 30 4.30 0.64 -17.94
N LEU A 31 5.18 1.36 -17.24
CA LEU A 31 4.88 1.89 -15.91
C LEU A 31 3.88 3.05 -15.99
N LEU A 32 4.01 3.90 -16.99
CA LEU A 32 3.08 5.02 -17.20
C LEU A 32 1.67 4.49 -17.47
N ASP A 33 1.53 3.45 -18.26
CA ASP A 33 0.25 2.79 -18.51
C ASP A 33 -0.37 2.25 -17.22
N MET A 34 0.45 1.69 -16.33
CA MET A 34 -0.03 1.21 -15.03
C MET A 34 -0.55 2.33 -14.14
N VAL A 35 0.06 3.51 -14.22
CA VAL A 35 -0.43 4.70 -13.50
C VAL A 35 -1.80 5.12 -14.07
N ASP A 36 -1.92 5.16 -15.39
CA ASP A 36 -3.18 5.52 -16.06
C ASP A 36 -4.30 4.52 -15.72
N GLU A 37 -3.97 3.24 -15.60
CA GLU A 37 -4.91 2.18 -15.22
C GLU A 37 -5.16 2.11 -13.71
N LYS A 38 -4.56 3.00 -12.93
CA LYS A 38 -4.65 3.06 -11.46
C LYS A 38 -4.10 1.81 -10.75
N LYS A 39 -3.24 1.05 -11.40
CA LYS A 39 -2.52 -0.07 -10.79
C LYS A 39 -1.41 0.42 -9.88
N ILE A 40 -0.82 1.57 -10.19
CA ILE A 40 0.17 2.26 -9.36
C ILE A 40 -0.40 3.62 -9.00
N ALA A 41 -0.38 3.97 -7.71
CA ALA A 41 -0.85 5.27 -7.26
C ALA A 41 0.11 6.39 -7.71
N PHE A 42 -0.41 7.61 -7.79
CA PHE A 42 0.32 8.77 -8.30
C PHE A 42 1.61 9.06 -7.51
N ASN A 43 1.51 9.14 -6.18
CA ASN A 43 2.68 9.48 -5.35
C ASN A 43 3.80 8.43 -5.42
N PRO A 44 3.53 7.12 -5.29
CA PRO A 44 4.56 6.12 -5.55
C PRO A 44 5.17 6.22 -6.96
N ALA A 45 4.37 6.49 -7.97
CA ALA A 45 4.83 6.63 -9.34
C ALA A 45 5.84 7.78 -9.50
N VAL A 46 5.58 8.91 -8.84
CA VAL A 46 6.52 10.05 -8.86
C VAL A 46 7.87 9.64 -8.28
N GLU A 47 7.88 8.90 -7.18
CA GLU A 47 9.13 8.39 -6.58
C GLU A 47 9.87 7.45 -7.52
N LEU A 48 9.15 6.56 -8.22
CA LEU A 48 9.75 5.63 -9.18
C LEU A 48 10.32 6.33 -10.41
N SER A 49 9.84 7.53 -10.74
CA SER A 49 10.34 8.30 -11.87
C SER A 49 11.80 8.75 -11.70
N TYR A 50 12.35 8.67 -10.50
CA TYR A 50 13.75 8.95 -10.22
C TYR A 50 14.68 7.77 -10.53
N LEU A 51 14.15 6.59 -10.80
CA LEU A 51 14.92 5.45 -11.26
C LEU A 51 15.32 5.64 -12.73
N ASP A 52 16.48 5.11 -13.13
CA ASP A 52 16.84 5.09 -14.54
C ASP A 52 16.02 4.02 -15.30
N GLU A 53 16.17 3.97 -16.61
CA GLU A 53 15.39 3.06 -17.45
C GLU A 53 15.63 1.59 -17.09
N VAL A 54 16.88 1.20 -16.85
CA VAL A 54 17.23 -0.18 -16.47
C VAL A 54 16.60 -0.53 -15.11
N GLN A 55 16.71 0.38 -14.14
CA GLN A 55 16.12 0.18 -12.82
C GLN A 55 14.60 0.09 -12.88
N GLN A 56 13.96 0.92 -13.69
CA GLN A 56 12.50 0.86 -13.88
C GLN A 56 12.06 -0.49 -14.47
N ARG A 57 12.82 -1.02 -15.43
CA ARG A 57 12.52 -2.32 -16.03
C ARG A 57 12.71 -3.46 -15.04
N ASP A 58 13.76 -3.41 -14.23
CA ASP A 58 13.98 -4.36 -13.14
C ASP A 58 12.85 -4.29 -12.11
N PHE A 59 12.41 -3.09 -11.78
CA PHE A 59 11.27 -2.89 -10.88
C PHE A 59 9.98 -3.46 -11.48
N LEU A 60 9.73 -3.22 -12.75
CA LEU A 60 8.56 -3.74 -13.45
C LEU A 60 8.50 -5.27 -13.39
N GLU A 61 9.63 -5.92 -13.64
CA GLU A 61 9.76 -7.37 -13.55
C GLU A 61 9.50 -7.87 -12.12
N ALA A 62 10.07 -7.21 -11.11
CA ALA A 62 9.85 -7.55 -9.71
C ALA A 62 8.38 -7.39 -9.32
N MET A 63 7.71 -6.36 -9.83
CA MET A 63 6.30 -6.12 -9.58
C MET A 63 5.42 -7.22 -10.20
N GLU A 64 5.74 -7.65 -11.41
CA GLU A 64 5.05 -8.76 -12.08
C GLU A 64 5.28 -10.08 -11.33
N ASP A 65 6.50 -10.34 -10.91
CA ASP A 65 6.87 -11.59 -10.23
C ASP A 65 6.24 -11.69 -8.83
N THR A 66 6.11 -10.56 -8.12
CA THR A 66 5.51 -10.53 -6.78
C THR A 66 4.00 -10.32 -6.80
N GLN A 67 3.45 -9.89 -7.94
CA GLN A 67 2.02 -9.54 -8.07
C GLN A 67 1.58 -8.44 -7.08
N ASN A 68 2.50 -7.57 -6.70
CA ASN A 68 2.24 -6.48 -5.74
C ASN A 68 2.46 -5.12 -6.39
N ALA A 69 1.63 -4.14 -6.02
CA ALA A 69 1.84 -2.74 -6.36
C ALA A 69 2.62 -2.06 -5.23
N PRO A 70 3.49 -1.08 -5.53
CA PRO A 70 4.28 -0.43 -4.49
C PRO A 70 3.45 0.52 -3.64
N SER A 71 3.72 0.53 -2.33
CA SER A 71 3.26 1.61 -1.46
C SER A 71 4.19 2.81 -1.61
N LEU A 72 3.79 3.97 -1.08
CA LEU A 72 4.64 5.15 -1.09
C LEU A 72 5.96 4.89 -0.33
N SER A 73 5.89 4.22 0.82
CA SER A 73 7.06 3.86 1.62
C SER A 73 8.02 2.96 0.84
N GLN A 74 7.50 1.95 0.15
CA GLN A 74 8.32 1.05 -0.68
C GLN A 74 8.97 1.80 -1.84
N ALA A 75 8.23 2.67 -2.51
CA ALA A 75 8.74 3.47 -3.62
C ALA A 75 9.85 4.43 -3.15
N GLN A 76 9.70 5.06 -2.00
CA GLN A 76 10.71 5.93 -1.40
C GLN A 76 11.98 5.15 -1.04
N ARG A 77 11.84 3.96 -0.50
CA ARG A 77 12.98 3.08 -0.19
C ARG A 77 13.73 2.68 -1.44
N LEU A 78 13.03 2.30 -2.49
CA LEU A 78 13.63 1.93 -3.77
C LEU A 78 14.37 3.11 -4.41
N LYS A 79 13.78 4.30 -4.37
CA LYS A 79 14.43 5.53 -4.84
C LYS A 79 15.73 5.79 -4.07
N LYS A 80 15.69 5.68 -2.75
CA LYS A 80 16.87 5.87 -1.90
C LYS A 80 17.97 4.86 -2.22
N LEU A 81 17.60 3.59 -2.36
CA LEU A 81 18.54 2.53 -2.71
C LEU A 81 19.18 2.79 -4.09
N ALA A 82 18.40 3.27 -5.05
CA ALA A 82 18.91 3.64 -6.37
C ALA A 82 19.90 4.79 -6.29
N GLN A 83 19.61 5.81 -5.49
CA GLN A 83 20.50 6.95 -5.29
C GLN A 83 21.81 6.55 -4.61
N GLU A 84 21.79 5.55 -3.74
CA GLU A 84 22.95 5.01 -3.05
C GLU A 84 23.73 3.98 -3.88
N GLY A 85 23.23 3.62 -5.06
CA GLY A 85 23.88 2.63 -5.93
C GLY A 85 23.64 1.19 -5.51
N HIS A 86 22.62 0.94 -4.68
CA HIS A 86 22.29 -0.41 -4.16
C HIS A 86 21.07 -1.03 -4.81
N PHE A 87 20.53 -0.44 -5.86
CA PHE A 87 19.35 -0.96 -6.54
C PHE A 87 19.72 -2.15 -7.43
N SER A 88 18.94 -3.22 -7.35
CA SER A 88 19.03 -4.37 -8.24
C SER A 88 17.64 -5.01 -8.32
N TYR A 89 17.46 -5.92 -9.29
CA TYR A 89 16.23 -6.73 -9.37
C TYR A 89 15.96 -7.46 -8.04
N ASP A 90 16.98 -8.11 -7.48
CA ASP A 90 16.85 -8.87 -6.23
C ASP A 90 16.38 -8.00 -5.08
N VAL A 91 16.91 -6.77 -4.99
CA VAL A 91 16.50 -5.79 -3.97
C VAL A 91 15.05 -5.36 -4.20
N ALA A 92 14.69 -5.07 -5.44
CA ALA A 92 13.31 -4.70 -5.77
C ALA A 92 12.34 -5.85 -5.48
N PHE A 93 12.71 -7.08 -5.81
CA PHE A 93 11.91 -8.26 -5.51
C PHE A 93 11.70 -8.41 -4.00
N ALA A 94 12.76 -8.25 -3.20
CA ALA A 94 12.67 -8.35 -1.74
C ALA A 94 11.76 -7.28 -1.15
N VAL A 95 11.88 -6.02 -1.60
CA VAL A 95 11.04 -4.92 -1.13
C VAL A 95 9.58 -5.14 -1.51
N MET A 96 9.33 -5.52 -2.77
CA MET A 96 7.97 -5.74 -3.26
C MET A 96 7.32 -6.99 -2.69
N GLY A 97 8.12 -7.98 -2.29
CA GLY A 97 7.65 -9.21 -1.65
C GLY A 97 7.38 -9.08 -0.17
N GLU A 98 7.71 -7.94 0.46
CA GLU A 98 7.43 -7.72 1.87
C GLU A 98 5.92 -7.71 2.12
N GLU A 99 5.47 -8.50 3.10
CA GLU A 99 4.09 -8.43 3.53
C GLU A 99 3.86 -7.10 4.24
N LYS A 100 2.74 -6.45 3.91
CA LYS A 100 2.37 -5.21 4.58
C LYS A 100 2.11 -5.53 6.05
N LYS A 101 2.78 -4.80 6.92
CA LYS A 101 2.72 -4.99 8.37
C LYS A 101 1.29 -4.97 8.90
N ASP A 102 0.42 -4.17 8.29
CA ASP A 102 -0.99 -4.07 8.65
C ASP A 102 -1.77 -5.35 8.36
N GLU A 103 -1.36 -6.13 7.37
CA GLU A 103 -2.01 -7.41 7.03
C GLU A 103 -1.66 -8.52 8.01
N LEU A 104 -0.47 -8.43 8.66
CA LEU A 104 -0.04 -9.39 9.68
C LEU A 104 -0.70 -9.14 11.03
N ASP A 105 -1.03 -7.88 11.35
CA ASP A 105 -1.54 -7.47 12.65
C ASP A 105 -3.06 -7.37 12.69
N LYS A 106 -3.75 -7.54 11.56
CA LYS A 106 -5.19 -7.40 11.48
C LYS A 106 -5.84 -8.60 10.84
N VAL A 107 -6.88 -9.09 11.49
CA VAL A 107 -7.84 -10.00 10.85
C VAL A 107 -9.11 -9.19 10.61
N VAL A 108 -9.51 -9.06 9.35
CA VAL A 108 -10.71 -8.33 8.99
C VAL A 108 -11.79 -9.31 8.55
N ILE A 109 -12.93 -9.27 9.24
CA ILE A 109 -14.11 -10.06 8.86
C ILE A 109 -15.16 -9.08 8.33
N LYS A 110 -15.63 -9.32 7.11
CA LYS A 110 -16.64 -8.46 6.48
C LYS A 110 -17.96 -8.50 7.27
N ASN A 111 -18.63 -7.36 7.34
CA ASN A 111 -19.92 -7.25 8.00
C ASN A 111 -20.96 -8.23 7.44
N ASP A 112 -20.95 -8.46 6.14
CA ASP A 112 -21.86 -9.41 5.50
C ASP A 112 -21.69 -10.82 6.05
N THR A 113 -20.47 -11.24 6.32
CA THR A 113 -20.16 -12.54 6.94
C THR A 113 -20.65 -12.59 8.38
N LEU A 114 -20.39 -11.53 9.15
CA LEU A 114 -20.83 -11.44 10.55
C LEU A 114 -22.33 -11.41 10.67
N ARG A 115 -23.03 -10.76 9.76
CA ARG A 115 -24.50 -10.68 9.75
C ARG A 115 -25.21 -12.01 9.52
N LYS A 116 -24.51 -13.02 9.04
CA LYS A 116 -25.04 -14.39 8.97
C LYS A 116 -25.22 -15.01 10.34
N TYR A 117 -24.44 -14.56 11.34
CA TYR A 117 -24.40 -15.15 12.68
C TYR A 117 -25.07 -14.26 13.74
N PHE A 118 -25.13 -12.95 13.48
CA PHE A 118 -25.63 -11.97 14.45
C PHE A 118 -26.89 -11.29 13.95
N PRO A 119 -27.87 -11.01 14.87
CA PRO A 119 -29.04 -10.20 14.52
C PRO A 119 -28.63 -8.79 14.09
N ARG A 120 -29.48 -8.15 13.29
CA ARG A 120 -29.23 -6.76 12.84
C ARG A 120 -29.22 -5.75 13.99
N SER A 121 -29.82 -6.09 15.13
CA SER A 121 -29.85 -5.24 16.31
C SER A 121 -28.51 -5.16 17.05
N TYR A 122 -27.58 -6.08 16.77
CA TYR A 122 -26.28 -6.08 17.42
C TYR A 122 -25.40 -4.95 16.89
N THR A 123 -24.85 -4.16 17.82
CA THR A 123 -23.84 -3.15 17.49
C THR A 123 -22.50 -3.83 17.21
N PRO A 124 -21.57 -3.15 16.50
CA PRO A 124 -20.21 -3.69 16.30
C PRO A 124 -19.52 -4.07 17.61
N LYS A 125 -19.72 -3.31 18.68
CA LYS A 125 -19.15 -3.62 19.99
C LYS A 125 -19.72 -4.91 20.58
N GLN A 126 -21.04 -5.11 20.47
CA GLN A 126 -21.68 -6.33 20.94
C GLN A 126 -21.19 -7.55 20.18
N MET A 127 -20.99 -7.44 18.87
CA MET A 127 -20.43 -8.50 18.05
C MET A 127 -19.00 -8.84 18.47
N GLU A 128 -18.18 -7.82 18.69
CA GLU A 128 -16.80 -7.97 19.14
C GLU A 128 -16.72 -8.66 20.50
N ASP A 129 -17.52 -8.20 21.47
CA ASP A 129 -17.56 -8.79 22.82
C ASP A 129 -17.95 -10.27 22.77
N THR A 130 -18.92 -10.62 21.95
CA THR A 130 -19.36 -12.01 21.78
C THR A 130 -18.26 -12.86 21.14
N ILE A 131 -17.59 -12.35 20.13
CA ILE A 131 -16.48 -13.04 19.47
C ILE A 131 -15.35 -13.30 20.46
N ILE A 132 -14.98 -12.32 21.28
CA ILE A 132 -13.92 -12.48 22.28
C ILE A 132 -14.30 -13.55 23.31
N LYS A 133 -15.53 -13.58 23.77
CA LYS A 133 -16.01 -14.64 24.69
C LYS A 133 -15.88 -16.03 24.07
N LEU A 134 -16.27 -16.18 22.82
CA LEU A 134 -16.16 -17.45 22.09
C LEU A 134 -14.71 -17.88 21.91
N LEU A 135 -13.82 -16.92 21.62
CA LEU A 135 -12.40 -17.21 21.49
C LEU A 135 -11.77 -17.63 22.83
N ASP A 136 -12.18 -17.01 23.94
CA ASP A 136 -11.71 -17.41 25.27
C ASP A 136 -12.13 -18.85 25.57
N GLN A 137 -13.36 -19.23 25.26
CA GLN A 137 -13.86 -20.58 25.45
C GLN A 137 -13.10 -21.57 24.56
N TRP A 138 -12.84 -21.23 23.32
CA TRP A 138 -12.07 -22.04 22.39
C TRP A 138 -10.64 -22.26 22.91
N GLN A 139 -9.99 -21.21 23.40
CA GLN A 139 -8.63 -21.27 23.92
C GLN A 139 -8.54 -22.21 25.12
N ARG A 140 -9.49 -22.09 26.06
CA ARG A 140 -9.56 -22.98 27.24
C ARG A 140 -9.74 -24.43 26.85
N LYS A 141 -10.57 -24.68 25.84
CA LYS A 141 -10.80 -26.03 25.33
C LYS A 141 -9.52 -26.60 24.71
N GLN A 142 -8.76 -25.81 23.97
CA GLN A 142 -7.49 -26.21 23.37
C GLN A 142 -6.44 -26.53 24.45
N GLN A 143 -6.36 -25.74 25.50
CA GLN A 143 -5.45 -25.99 26.63
C GLN A 143 -5.76 -27.30 27.33
N ARG A 144 -7.04 -27.62 27.54
CA ARG A 144 -7.44 -28.91 28.15
C ARG A 144 -7.04 -30.09 27.31
N GLN A 145 -7.11 -29.97 25.97
CA GLN A 145 -6.70 -31.04 25.07
C GLN A 145 -5.20 -31.26 25.08
N ASN A 146 -4.42 -30.19 25.25
CA ASN A 146 -2.96 -30.25 25.27
C ASN A 146 -2.39 -30.76 26.61
N GLU A 147 -3.17 -30.72 27.67
CA GLU A 147 -2.77 -31.21 29.01
C GLU A 147 -2.92 -32.75 29.21
N ARG A 148 -3.48 -33.41 28.20
CA ARG A 148 -3.63 -34.88 28.25
C ARG A 148 -2.39 -35.64 27.81
#